data_7bf8ccfc5b0a2be33d9701718236cee0
#
_entry.id   7bf8ccfc5b0a2be33d9701718236cee0
#
_cell.length_a   1.000
_cell.length_b   1.000
_cell.length_c   1.000
_cell.angle_alpha   90.00
_cell.angle_beta   90.00
_cell.angle_gamma   90.00
#
_symmetry.space_group_name_H-M   'P 1'
#
loop_
_entity.id
_entity.type
_entity.pdbx_description
1 polymer ?
#
loop_
_entity_poly.entity_id
_entity_poly.type
_entity_poly.pdbx_seq_one_letter_code
_entity_poly.pdbx_strand_id
1 'polypeptide(L)'
;MRTRTSFELGAFHLGGHAIVLAPGKDAWPIEFEVGSVMDGDTEEHIAEVARVLSRYVDLIAVRAFPKFQDWSVDRQDKVIKAFAQYATVPVINMETITHPCQELAHALAMKEHLGDLTKKKYVLTWTYHPKPLNTAVANSA
;
A
#
# COMPACT_ATOMS: atom_id res chain seq x y z
N MET A 1 -5.86 -6.96 -9.59
CA MET A 1 -5.13 -8.06 -10.23
C MET A 1 -3.64 -7.74 -10.40
N ARG A 2 -3.24 -6.78 -11.23
CA ARG A 2 -1.83 -6.52 -11.62
C ARG A 2 -0.85 -6.38 -10.44
N THR A 3 -1.15 -5.55 -9.46
CA THR A 3 -0.28 -5.35 -8.29
C THR A 3 -0.06 -6.63 -7.49
N ARG A 4 -1.15 -7.38 -7.21
CA ARG A 4 -1.06 -8.67 -6.50
C ARG A 4 -0.13 -9.63 -7.25
N THR A 5 -0.40 -9.86 -8.53
CA THR A 5 0.42 -10.75 -9.38
C THR A 5 1.89 -10.33 -9.43
N SER A 6 2.14 -9.02 -9.56
CA SER A 6 3.50 -8.47 -9.61
C SER A 6 4.28 -8.75 -8.32
N PHE A 7 3.65 -8.57 -7.15
CA PHE A 7 4.30 -8.83 -5.87
C PHE A 7 4.52 -10.33 -5.61
N GLU A 8 3.52 -11.17 -5.91
CA GLU A 8 3.64 -12.63 -5.77
C GLU A 8 4.78 -13.17 -6.65
N LEU A 9 4.78 -12.81 -7.93
CA LEU A 9 5.83 -13.25 -8.85
C LEU A 9 7.19 -12.64 -8.51
N GLY A 10 7.23 -11.39 -8.08
CA GLY A 10 8.45 -10.74 -7.63
C GLY A 10 9.09 -11.47 -6.45
N ALA A 11 8.30 -11.81 -5.44
CA ALA A 11 8.78 -12.61 -4.30
C ALA A 11 9.30 -13.97 -4.76
N PHE A 12 8.55 -14.68 -5.62
CA PHE A 12 8.95 -15.98 -6.15
C PHE A 12 10.26 -15.91 -6.97
N HIS A 13 10.40 -14.93 -7.85
CA HIS A 13 11.61 -14.77 -8.68
C HIS A 13 12.85 -14.40 -7.85
N LEU A 14 12.65 -13.81 -6.68
CA LEU A 14 13.74 -13.53 -5.74
C LEU A 14 14.02 -14.68 -4.76
N GLY A 15 13.39 -15.84 -4.95
CA GLY A 15 13.57 -17.03 -4.11
C GLY A 15 12.74 -17.01 -2.83
N GLY A 16 11.78 -16.10 -2.71
CA GLY A 16 10.86 -16.01 -1.58
C GLY A 16 9.50 -16.64 -1.87
N HIS A 17 8.60 -16.45 -0.93
CA HIS A 17 7.20 -16.86 -1.02
C HIS A 17 6.30 -15.71 -0.56
N ALA A 18 5.17 -15.52 -1.22
CA ALA A 18 4.17 -14.52 -0.83
C ALA A 18 2.87 -15.21 -0.41
N ILE A 19 2.33 -14.78 0.73
CA ILE A 19 0.97 -15.12 1.18
C ILE A 19 0.13 -13.87 0.99
N VAL A 20 -1.02 -14.02 0.35
CA VAL A 20 -1.93 -12.90 0.10
C VAL A 20 -3.20 -13.09 0.90
N LEU A 21 -3.49 -12.11 1.74
CA LEU A 21 -4.69 -12.06 2.57
C LEU A 21 -5.57 -10.87 2.14
N ALA A 22 -6.87 -11.07 2.19
CA ALA A 22 -7.86 -10.03 1.92
C ALA A 22 -8.82 -9.91 3.12
N PRO A 23 -8.49 -9.12 4.14
CA PRO A 23 -9.32 -8.93 5.32
C PRO A 23 -10.78 -8.58 4.96
N GLY A 24 -11.73 -9.22 5.63
CA GLY A 24 -13.14 -9.12 5.32
C GLY A 24 -13.61 -9.98 4.13
N LYS A 25 -12.73 -10.84 3.54
CA LYS A 25 -13.06 -11.78 2.46
C LYS A 25 -12.59 -13.20 2.75
N ASP A 26 -11.27 -13.41 2.78
CA ASP A 26 -10.61 -14.69 3.05
C ASP A 26 -9.90 -14.71 4.42
N ALA A 27 -9.91 -13.58 5.10
CA ALA A 27 -9.47 -13.40 6.48
C ALA A 27 -10.47 -12.50 7.20
N TRP A 28 -10.45 -12.50 8.53
CA TRP A 28 -11.34 -11.67 9.32
C TRP A 28 -11.12 -10.18 9.09
N PRO A 29 -12.18 -9.35 9.19
CA PRO A 29 -12.03 -7.89 9.14
C PRO A 29 -11.22 -7.41 10.35
N ILE A 30 -10.43 -6.36 10.12
CA ILE A 30 -9.51 -5.80 11.11
C ILE A 30 -10.10 -4.51 11.69
N GLU A 31 -10.05 -4.38 13.02
CA GLU A 31 -10.35 -3.14 13.73
C GLU A 31 -9.11 -2.24 13.81
N PHE A 32 -9.28 -0.95 13.54
CA PHE A 32 -8.20 0.03 13.52
C PHE A 32 -8.30 1.10 14.63
N GLU A 33 -9.45 1.24 15.28
CA GLU A 33 -9.63 2.28 16.30
C GLU A 33 -9.17 1.80 17.66
N VAL A 34 -8.30 2.58 18.29
CA VAL A 34 -7.76 2.26 19.62
C VAL A 34 -8.85 2.38 20.68
N GLY A 35 -8.99 1.34 21.48
CA GLY A 35 -9.99 1.30 22.55
C GLY A 35 -11.38 0.87 22.10
N SER A 36 -11.54 0.41 20.87
CA SER A 36 -12.80 -0.20 20.43
C SER A 36 -13.18 -1.40 21.29
N VAL A 37 -14.46 -1.51 21.60
CA VAL A 37 -15.04 -2.71 22.19
C VAL A 37 -15.23 -3.72 21.05
N MET A 38 -14.63 -4.89 21.17
CA MET A 38 -14.63 -5.95 20.14
C MET A 38 -15.91 -6.79 20.21
N ASP A 39 -17.06 -6.14 20.08
CA ASP A 39 -18.40 -6.75 20.14
C ASP A 39 -19.15 -6.66 18.80
N GLY A 40 -18.50 -6.18 17.75
CA GLY A 40 -19.02 -6.07 16.39
C GLY A 40 -18.53 -7.18 15.45
N ASP A 41 -18.41 -6.82 14.16
CA ASP A 41 -18.03 -7.76 13.10
C ASP A 41 -16.51 -8.00 12.99
N THR A 42 -15.70 -7.30 13.79
CA THR A 42 -14.23 -7.40 13.76
C THR A 42 -13.74 -8.31 14.87
N GLU A 43 -12.90 -9.28 14.53
CA GLU A 43 -12.36 -10.28 15.46
C GLU A 43 -10.97 -9.92 15.95
N GLU A 44 -10.21 -9.12 15.20
CA GLU A 44 -8.82 -8.81 15.46
C GLU A 44 -8.54 -7.31 15.36
N HIS A 45 -7.70 -6.80 16.28
CA HIS A 45 -7.23 -5.42 16.22
C HIS A 45 -5.90 -5.35 15.48
N ILE A 46 -5.69 -4.27 14.70
CA ILE A 46 -4.49 -4.05 13.89
C ILE A 46 -3.17 -4.21 14.67
N ALA A 47 -3.15 -3.82 15.95
CA ALA A 47 -1.95 -3.95 16.78
C ALA A 47 -1.54 -5.42 16.98
N GLU A 48 -2.49 -6.33 17.10
CA GLU A 48 -2.23 -7.77 17.22
C GLU A 48 -1.88 -8.36 15.86
N VAL A 49 -2.72 -8.09 14.84
CA VAL A 49 -2.49 -8.56 13.46
C VAL A 49 -1.07 -8.22 13.00
N ALA A 50 -0.64 -6.96 13.12
CA ALA A 50 0.68 -6.55 12.66
C ALA A 50 1.82 -7.21 13.43
N ARG A 51 1.69 -7.36 14.76
CA ARG A 51 2.70 -8.02 15.60
C ARG A 51 2.78 -9.52 15.33
N VAL A 52 1.65 -10.19 15.22
CA VAL A 52 1.59 -11.63 14.96
C VAL A 52 2.14 -11.95 13.57
N LEU A 53 1.68 -11.24 12.53
CA LEU A 53 2.19 -11.41 11.17
C LEU A 53 3.70 -11.17 11.09
N SER A 54 4.22 -10.18 11.85
CA SER A 54 5.67 -9.93 11.92
C SER A 54 6.49 -11.09 12.48
N ARG A 55 5.85 -12.10 13.09
CA ARG A 55 6.55 -13.31 13.56
C ARG A 55 6.59 -14.41 12.50
N TYR A 56 5.79 -14.29 11.45
CA TYR A 56 5.70 -15.29 10.38
C TYR A 56 6.39 -14.87 9.09
N VAL A 57 6.55 -13.56 8.86
CA VAL A 57 7.05 -13.03 7.58
C VAL A 57 8.23 -12.08 7.80
N ASP A 58 9.04 -11.89 6.75
CA ASP A 58 10.18 -10.98 6.76
C ASP A 58 9.79 -9.55 6.38
N LEU A 59 8.63 -9.37 5.74
CA LEU A 59 8.06 -8.08 5.41
C LEU A 59 6.54 -8.16 5.22
N ILE A 60 5.86 -7.03 5.38
CA ILE A 60 4.42 -6.90 5.15
C ILE A 60 4.20 -5.87 4.03
N ALA A 61 3.46 -6.24 3.00
CA ALA A 61 3.09 -5.35 1.91
C ALA A 61 1.59 -5.04 1.97
N VAL A 62 1.23 -3.76 2.06
CA VAL A 62 -0.14 -3.32 2.32
C VAL A 62 -0.71 -2.59 1.11
N ARG A 63 -1.91 -2.97 0.70
CA ARG A 63 -2.71 -2.26 -0.29
C ARG A 63 -4.09 -1.96 0.28
N ALA A 64 -4.37 -0.69 0.51
CA ALA A 64 -5.62 -0.25 1.11
C ALA A 64 -6.08 1.07 0.50
N PHE A 65 -7.11 1.03 -0.31
CA PHE A 65 -7.65 2.24 -0.91
C PHE A 65 -8.44 3.08 0.10
N PRO A 66 -8.28 4.39 0.08
CA PRO A 66 -9.18 5.30 0.78
C PRO A 66 -10.59 5.25 0.19
N LYS A 67 -11.56 5.76 0.92
CA LYS A 67 -12.96 5.81 0.46
C LYS A 67 -13.21 6.90 -0.58
N PHE A 68 -12.31 7.87 -0.71
CA PHE A 68 -12.43 9.05 -1.59
C PHE A 68 -13.70 9.88 -1.34
N GLN A 69 -14.12 9.95 -0.09
CA GLN A 69 -15.30 10.71 0.35
C GLN A 69 -14.92 11.98 1.10
N ASP A 70 -13.89 11.92 1.91
CA ASP A 70 -13.40 13.03 2.72
C ASP A 70 -11.87 13.06 2.70
N TRP A 71 -11.30 14.08 2.06
CA TRP A 71 -9.86 14.27 1.97
C TRP A 71 -9.18 14.41 3.33
N SER A 72 -9.85 15.05 4.30
CA SER A 72 -9.27 15.24 5.64
C SER A 72 -9.07 13.90 6.38
N VAL A 73 -9.91 12.92 6.09
CA VAL A 73 -9.81 11.55 6.60
C VAL A 73 -8.84 10.73 5.75
N ASP A 74 -9.02 10.74 4.44
CA ASP A 74 -8.26 9.90 3.51
C ASP A 74 -6.75 10.21 3.54
N ARG A 75 -6.36 11.50 3.64
CA ARG A 75 -4.96 11.93 3.75
C ARG A 75 -4.24 11.45 5.01
N GLN A 76 -4.98 11.00 6.02
CA GLN A 76 -4.38 10.45 7.24
C GLN A 76 -3.71 9.09 6.98
N ASP A 77 -4.15 8.39 5.93
CA ASP A 77 -3.60 7.10 5.50
C ASP A 77 -3.48 6.09 6.66
N LYS A 78 -4.57 5.98 7.43
CA LYS A 78 -4.61 5.28 8.72
C LYS A 78 -4.12 3.84 8.62
N VAL A 79 -4.52 3.11 7.57
CA VAL A 79 -4.23 1.68 7.45
C VAL A 79 -2.73 1.41 7.37
N ILE A 80 -2.03 2.06 6.44
CA ILE A 80 -0.59 1.84 6.28
C ILE A 80 0.19 2.32 7.51
N LYS A 81 -0.22 3.44 8.10
CA LYS A 81 0.41 3.98 9.31
C LYS A 81 0.22 3.06 10.52
N ALA A 82 -0.95 2.45 10.67
CA ALA A 82 -1.21 1.49 11.74
C ALA A 82 -0.34 0.23 11.58
N PHE A 83 -0.25 -0.33 10.37
CA PHE A 83 0.70 -1.42 10.11
C PHE A 83 2.14 -1.01 10.44
N ALA A 84 2.60 0.15 9.97
CA ALA A 84 3.95 0.64 10.23
C ALA A 84 4.23 0.90 11.72
N GLN A 85 3.21 1.28 12.48
CA GLN A 85 3.33 1.53 13.92
C GLN A 85 3.52 0.24 14.73
N TYR A 86 2.82 -0.83 14.36
CA TYR A 86 2.76 -2.05 15.18
C TYR A 86 3.59 -3.22 14.64
N ALA A 87 3.94 -3.22 13.36
CA ALA A 87 4.82 -4.23 12.78
C ALA A 87 6.25 -4.09 13.31
N THR A 88 6.95 -5.22 13.44
CA THR A 88 8.38 -5.28 13.77
C THR A 88 9.25 -5.64 12.57
N VAL A 89 8.64 -5.80 11.40
CA VAL A 89 9.28 -6.03 10.10
C VAL A 89 8.98 -4.84 9.18
N PRO A 90 9.74 -4.65 8.09
CA PRO A 90 9.46 -3.60 7.11
C PRO A 90 8.04 -3.67 6.56
N VAL A 91 7.41 -2.51 6.42
CA VAL A 91 6.08 -2.38 5.82
C VAL A 91 6.20 -1.63 4.48
N ILE A 92 5.73 -2.25 3.42
CA ILE A 92 5.76 -1.70 2.06
C ILE A 92 4.36 -1.19 1.70
N ASN A 93 4.27 0.06 1.27
CA ASN A 93 3.05 0.60 0.68
C ASN A 93 2.94 0.17 -0.79
N MET A 94 2.08 -0.82 -1.05
CA MET A 94 1.78 -1.26 -2.43
C MET A 94 0.90 -0.26 -3.18
N GLU A 95 -0.06 0.33 -2.50
CA GLU A 95 -0.93 1.42 -2.94
C GLU A 95 -1.94 1.74 -1.83
N THR A 96 -1.94 2.99 -1.39
CA THR A 96 -2.95 3.54 -0.49
C THR A 96 -3.47 4.85 -1.08
N ILE A 97 -3.47 5.97 -0.36
CA ILE A 97 -3.68 7.31 -0.94
C ILE A 97 -2.48 7.72 -1.81
N THR A 98 -1.31 7.15 -1.57
CA THR A 98 -0.11 7.27 -2.39
C THR A 98 0.23 5.93 -3.02
N HIS A 99 1.11 5.93 -4.04
CA HIS A 99 1.53 4.69 -4.71
C HIS A 99 3.05 4.69 -4.97
N PRO A 100 3.88 4.56 -3.92
CA PRO A 100 5.34 4.66 -4.04
C PRO A 100 5.96 3.69 -5.06
N CYS A 101 5.41 2.49 -5.18
CA CYS A 101 5.89 1.50 -6.15
C CYS A 101 5.69 1.95 -7.60
N GLN A 102 4.62 2.68 -7.90
CA GLN A 102 4.40 3.25 -9.23
C GLN A 102 5.34 4.43 -9.49
N GLU A 103 5.58 5.25 -8.49
CA GLU A 103 6.51 6.38 -8.56
C GLU A 103 7.93 5.89 -8.87
N LEU A 104 8.40 4.87 -8.15
CA LEU A 104 9.69 4.24 -8.40
C LEU A 104 9.76 3.58 -9.78
N ALA A 105 8.67 2.94 -10.25
CA ALA A 105 8.61 2.36 -11.58
C ALA A 105 8.71 3.43 -12.68
N HIS A 106 8.06 4.58 -12.51
CA HIS A 106 8.20 5.72 -13.44
C HIS A 106 9.64 6.23 -13.46
N ALA A 107 10.26 6.44 -12.30
CA ALA A 107 11.64 6.89 -12.20
C ALA A 107 12.61 5.90 -12.87
N LEU A 108 12.42 4.59 -12.64
CA LEU A 108 13.23 3.55 -13.26
C LEU A 108 13.06 3.54 -14.78
N ALA A 109 11.83 3.55 -15.28
CA ALA A 109 11.56 3.56 -16.72
C ALA A 109 12.17 4.80 -17.39
N MET A 110 12.03 5.98 -16.79
CA MET A 110 12.69 7.19 -17.30
C MET A 110 14.20 7.04 -17.33
N LYS A 111 14.80 6.49 -16.27
CA LYS A 111 16.25 6.27 -16.22
C LYS A 111 16.74 5.28 -17.28
N GLU A 112 16.01 4.19 -17.50
CA GLU A 112 16.33 3.17 -18.52
C GLU A 112 16.29 3.75 -19.94
N HIS A 113 15.30 4.63 -20.24
CA HIS A 113 15.13 5.20 -21.58
C HIS A 113 15.96 6.47 -21.84
N LEU A 114 16.19 7.28 -20.82
CA LEU A 114 16.82 8.60 -20.97
C LEU A 114 18.21 8.70 -20.38
N GLY A 115 18.66 7.67 -19.65
CA GLY A 115 19.94 7.68 -18.95
C GLY A 115 19.96 8.68 -17.78
N ASP A 116 20.84 9.64 -17.80
CA ASP A 116 20.90 10.70 -16.79
C ASP A 116 19.66 11.59 -16.86
N LEU A 117 18.96 11.69 -15.75
CA LEU A 117 17.74 12.50 -15.63
C LEU A 117 18.04 13.96 -15.22
N THR A 118 19.29 14.29 -14.92
CA THR A 118 19.68 15.66 -14.54
C THR A 118 19.31 16.63 -15.65
N LYS A 119 18.62 17.71 -15.28
CA LYS A 119 18.16 18.76 -16.20
C LYS A 119 17.14 18.30 -17.26
N LYS A 120 16.58 17.09 -17.16
CA LYS A 120 15.46 16.69 -18.00
C LYS A 120 14.17 17.37 -17.52
N LYS A 121 13.30 17.70 -18.46
CA LYS A 121 11.98 18.24 -18.14
C LYS A 121 11.01 17.06 -17.99
N TYR A 122 10.39 16.94 -16.83
CA TYR A 122 9.28 16.04 -16.58
C TYR A 122 7.97 16.81 -16.70
N VAL A 123 7.04 16.30 -17.49
CA VAL A 123 5.72 16.91 -17.70
C VAL A 123 4.66 15.90 -17.30
N LEU A 124 3.93 16.21 -16.23
CA LEU A 124 2.76 15.46 -15.82
C LEU A 124 1.51 16.08 -16.43
N THR A 125 0.74 15.29 -17.19
CA THR A 125 -0.54 15.70 -17.73
C THR A 125 -1.65 14.85 -17.14
N TRP A 126 -2.80 15.45 -16.94
CA TRP A 126 -3.95 14.78 -16.35
C TRP A 126 -5.21 15.04 -17.16
N THR A 127 -6.04 14.03 -17.31
CA THR A 127 -7.37 14.16 -17.89
C THR A 127 -8.44 13.87 -16.84
N TYR A 128 -9.63 14.44 -17.04
CA TYR A 128 -10.76 14.15 -16.18
C TYR A 128 -11.02 12.64 -16.13
N HIS A 129 -11.29 12.13 -14.94
CA HIS A 129 -11.69 10.75 -14.70
C HIS A 129 -12.93 10.73 -13.79
N PRO A 130 -13.99 9.98 -14.13
CA PRO A 130 -15.24 9.99 -13.39
C PRO A 130 -15.14 9.33 -12.00
N LYS A 131 -14.10 8.53 -11.76
CA LYS A 131 -13.85 7.92 -10.46
C LYS A 131 -12.69 8.65 -9.78
N PRO A 132 -12.77 8.92 -8.47
CA PRO A 132 -11.64 9.44 -7.72
C PRO A 132 -10.43 8.52 -7.85
N LEU A 133 -9.25 9.12 -7.95
CA LEU A 133 -7.97 8.43 -8.00
C LEU A 133 -7.12 8.88 -6.81
N ASN A 134 -6.19 8.03 -6.40
CA ASN A 134 -5.21 8.40 -5.39
C ASN A 134 -4.24 9.46 -5.92
N THR A 135 -3.42 10.01 -5.06
CA THR A 135 -2.45 11.07 -5.39
C THR A 135 -1.14 10.53 -5.98
N ALA A 136 -1.07 9.22 -6.26
CA ALA A 136 0.16 8.54 -6.68
C ALA A 136 0.89 9.23 -7.83
N VAL A 137 0.16 9.64 -8.86
CA VAL A 137 0.79 10.24 -10.04
C VAL A 137 1.31 11.65 -9.78
N ALA A 138 0.61 12.43 -8.96
CA ALA A 138 1.06 13.77 -8.58
C ALA A 138 2.32 13.74 -7.72
N ASN A 139 2.49 12.72 -6.89
CA ASN A 139 3.67 12.56 -6.03
C ASN A 139 4.91 12.09 -6.80
N SER A 140 4.76 11.69 -8.08
CA SER A 140 5.89 11.29 -8.93
C SER A 140 6.70 12.49 -9.47
N ALA A 141 6.19 13.70 -9.31
CA ALA A 141 6.83 14.93 -9.78
C ALA A 141 7.61 15.63 -8.66
#